data_13531e2deee4595d754ed05cb2dc85af
#
_entry.id   13531e2deee4595d754ed05cb2dc85af
#
_cell.length_a   1.000
_cell.length_b   1.000
_cell.length_c   1.000
_cell.angle_alpha   90.00
_cell.angle_beta   90.00
_cell.angle_gamma   90.00
#
_symmetry.space_group_name_H-M   'P 1'
#
loop_
_entity.id
_entity.type
_entity.pdbx_description
1 polymer ?
#
loop_
_entity_poly.entity_id
_entity_poly.type
_entity_poly.pdbx_seq_one_letter_code
_entity_poly.pdbx_strand_id
1 'polypeptide(L)'
;MFKGFCFTVSLLLTSFFAGLLPAESAGAEAAQKSILVTGTSTGIGRNLTETLAAAGHHVYAGVRNDEDFAALDALDNVTAVRMDVTRPDDIAAVRALIEARGTGLHGLVNNAGIGDGGAVIDTPIEQQTLVYQVNVEGVYRVTQAFAPLVIESGGRIVTTGSIAGTLAWAGGSAYSGSKHWIEAFTDALAEEMAPQGVSVSVVEPGNYQSHIRRSAVLRGFERVRAAGGEITPDMQAMYEATTARELSYKTPEEVSAAFMHALFHEQPLRRYVVVPNQDEQALVIGRKLQQLLELNQWGPHRYSRDELVAMLDQLLTETSE
;
A
#
# COMPACT_ATOMS: atom_id res chain seq x y z
N MET A 1 83.63 16.34 -54.98
CA MET A 1 82.59 17.29 -55.37
C MET A 1 81.56 16.53 -56.16
N PHE A 2 80.48 16.11 -55.50
CA PHE A 2 79.19 15.85 -56.17
C PHE A 2 78.18 15.62 -55.07
N LYS A 3 77.21 16.53 -55.00
CA LYS A 3 76.11 16.51 -54.09
C LYS A 3 75.02 15.59 -54.63
N GLY A 4 74.65 14.50 -53.94
CA GLY A 4 73.50 13.69 -54.24
C GLY A 4 72.26 14.20 -53.51
N PHE A 5 71.22 14.51 -54.29
CA PHE A 5 69.89 14.89 -53.78
C PHE A 5 69.09 13.62 -53.59
N CYS A 6 68.66 13.40 -52.34
CA CYS A 6 67.79 12.28 -52.01
C CYS A 6 66.35 12.80 -51.87
N PHE A 7 65.44 12.35 -52.77
CA PHE A 7 64.04 12.64 -52.76
C PHE A 7 63.34 11.64 -51.82
N THR A 8 62.82 12.10 -50.68
CA THR A 8 61.95 11.32 -49.82
C THR A 8 60.48 11.54 -50.21
N VAL A 9 59.83 10.48 -50.68
CA VAL A 9 58.41 10.44 -50.96
C VAL A 9 57.71 10.13 -49.63
N SER A 10 56.98 11.12 -49.09
CA SER A 10 56.08 10.89 -47.90
C SER A 10 54.75 10.33 -48.36
N LEU A 11 54.47 9.08 -47.98
CA LEU A 11 53.18 8.44 -48.17
C LEU A 11 52.30 8.85 -47.02
N LEU A 12 51.27 9.68 -47.28
CA LEU A 12 50.20 10.02 -46.30
C LEU A 12 49.22 8.86 -46.24
N LEU A 13 49.30 8.10 -45.15
CA LEU A 13 48.23 7.16 -44.77
C LEU A 13 47.11 7.94 -44.02
N THR A 14 46.00 8.18 -44.70
CA THR A 14 44.77 8.64 -44.07
C THR A 14 44.07 7.47 -43.39
N SER A 15 44.21 7.35 -42.07
CA SER A 15 43.45 6.41 -41.23
C SER A 15 42.01 6.90 -41.11
N PHE A 16 41.10 6.19 -41.73
CA PHE A 16 39.66 6.34 -41.50
C PHE A 16 39.34 5.73 -40.11
N PHE A 17 39.20 6.57 -39.09
CA PHE A 17 38.64 6.20 -37.82
C PHE A 17 37.11 6.15 -37.99
N ALA A 18 36.54 4.99 -38.28
CA ALA A 18 35.13 4.74 -38.17
C ALA A 18 34.80 4.73 -36.68
N GLY A 19 34.26 5.84 -36.19
CA GLY A 19 33.72 5.92 -34.80
C GLY A 19 32.59 4.91 -34.64
N LEU A 20 32.84 3.82 -33.92
CA LEU A 20 31.75 3.05 -33.30
C LEU A 20 31.08 3.97 -32.27
N LEU A 21 29.90 4.47 -32.60
CA LEU A 21 28.97 4.99 -31.61
C LEU A 21 28.61 3.82 -30.70
N PRO A 22 28.69 3.98 -29.36
CA PRO A 22 28.17 2.95 -28.48
C PRO A 22 26.67 2.80 -28.79
N ALA A 23 26.26 1.57 -29.11
CA ALA A 23 24.85 1.23 -29.17
C ALA A 23 24.24 1.64 -27.84
N GLU A 24 23.30 2.57 -27.87
CA GLU A 24 22.41 2.80 -26.72
C GLU A 24 21.90 1.42 -26.29
N SER A 25 22.26 1.01 -25.07
CA SER A 25 21.69 -0.18 -24.46
C SER A 25 20.19 0.07 -24.42
N ALA A 26 19.45 -0.61 -25.30
CA ALA A 26 18.02 -0.74 -25.16
C ALA A 26 17.79 -1.16 -23.70
N GLY A 27 17.12 -0.30 -22.93
CA GLY A 27 16.88 -0.54 -21.52
C GLY A 27 16.33 -1.95 -21.36
N ALA A 28 16.98 -2.76 -20.55
CA ALA A 28 16.49 -4.09 -20.23
C ALA A 28 15.05 -3.91 -19.75
N GLU A 29 14.10 -4.42 -20.52
CA GLU A 29 12.68 -4.42 -20.15
C GLU A 29 12.59 -5.07 -18.77
N ALA A 30 12.17 -4.30 -17.76
CA ALA A 30 12.18 -4.80 -16.39
C ALA A 30 11.32 -6.06 -16.35
N ALA A 31 11.89 -7.18 -15.90
CA ALA A 31 11.21 -8.47 -15.91
C ALA A 31 9.84 -8.36 -15.22
N GLN A 32 8.79 -8.86 -15.89
CA GLN A 32 7.45 -8.88 -15.35
C GLN A 32 7.44 -9.54 -13.96
N LYS A 33 6.86 -8.88 -12.97
CA LYS A 33 6.69 -9.37 -11.61
C LYS A 33 5.25 -9.74 -11.37
N SER A 34 5.02 -10.74 -10.51
CA SER A 34 3.68 -11.16 -10.08
C SER A 34 3.35 -10.54 -8.72
N ILE A 35 2.20 -9.89 -8.59
CA ILE A 35 1.74 -9.21 -7.39
C ILE A 35 0.33 -9.68 -7.03
N LEU A 36 0.09 -10.07 -5.78
CA LEU A 36 -1.25 -10.30 -5.25
C LEU A 36 -1.75 -9.02 -4.56
N VAL A 37 -2.92 -8.52 -4.97
CA VAL A 37 -3.60 -7.39 -4.35
C VAL A 37 -4.96 -7.85 -3.83
N THR A 38 -5.24 -7.67 -2.55
CA THR A 38 -6.55 -8.00 -1.96
C THR A 38 -7.50 -6.81 -1.99
N GLY A 39 -8.81 -7.04 -2.20
CA GLY A 39 -9.82 -5.97 -2.18
C GLY A 39 -9.72 -5.00 -3.35
N THR A 40 -9.72 -5.53 -4.57
CA THR A 40 -9.47 -4.77 -5.81
C THR A 40 -10.74 -4.28 -6.52
N SER A 41 -11.92 -4.49 -5.95
CA SER A 41 -13.20 -4.13 -6.57
C SER A 41 -13.31 -2.63 -6.86
N THR A 42 -12.82 -1.78 -5.97
CA THR A 42 -12.99 -0.31 -6.05
C THR A 42 -11.84 0.44 -5.37
N GLY A 43 -11.82 1.77 -5.53
CA GLY A 43 -10.95 2.68 -4.79
C GLY A 43 -9.47 2.39 -5.00
N ILE A 44 -8.71 2.40 -3.91
CA ILE A 44 -7.24 2.25 -3.94
C ILE A 44 -6.82 0.92 -4.57
N GLY A 45 -7.45 -0.20 -4.18
CA GLY A 45 -7.10 -1.51 -4.72
C GLY A 45 -7.35 -1.65 -6.22
N ARG A 46 -8.43 -1.05 -6.74
CA ARG A 46 -8.74 -1.02 -8.17
C ARG A 46 -7.72 -0.17 -8.94
N ASN A 47 -7.47 1.03 -8.49
CA ASN A 47 -6.51 1.94 -9.13
C ASN A 47 -5.08 1.35 -9.12
N LEU A 48 -4.66 0.75 -8.01
CA LEU A 48 -3.36 0.07 -7.92
C LEU A 48 -3.27 -1.12 -8.88
N THR A 49 -4.32 -1.93 -8.99
CA THR A 49 -4.36 -3.07 -9.94
C THR A 49 -4.16 -2.58 -11.37
N GLU A 50 -4.89 -1.55 -11.77
CA GLU A 50 -4.77 -0.96 -13.10
C GLU A 50 -3.38 -0.33 -13.34
N THR A 51 -2.83 0.36 -12.33
CA THR A 51 -1.48 0.94 -12.38
C THR A 51 -0.40 -0.11 -12.56
N LEU A 52 -0.45 -1.21 -11.78
CA LEU A 52 0.50 -2.31 -11.88
C LEU A 52 0.42 -3.03 -13.22
N ALA A 53 -0.79 -3.30 -13.70
CA ALA A 53 -1.03 -3.96 -14.97
C ALA A 53 -0.55 -3.11 -16.16
N ALA A 54 -0.82 -1.81 -16.12
CA ALA A 54 -0.33 -0.85 -17.13
C ALA A 54 1.20 -0.71 -17.12
N ALA A 55 1.85 -0.91 -15.98
CA ALA A 55 3.31 -0.97 -15.87
C ALA A 55 3.91 -2.31 -16.34
N GLY A 56 3.10 -3.25 -16.86
CA GLY A 56 3.55 -4.53 -17.39
C GLY A 56 3.70 -5.64 -16.35
N HIS A 57 3.30 -5.42 -15.10
CA HIS A 57 3.34 -6.44 -14.06
C HIS A 57 2.08 -7.31 -14.07
N HIS A 58 2.22 -8.59 -13.69
CA HIS A 58 1.08 -9.49 -13.57
C HIS A 58 0.40 -9.33 -12.20
N VAL A 59 -0.91 -9.08 -12.19
CA VAL A 59 -1.66 -8.85 -10.94
C VAL A 59 -2.69 -9.96 -10.72
N TYR A 60 -2.59 -10.63 -9.58
CA TYR A 60 -3.67 -11.44 -9.04
C TYR A 60 -4.60 -10.51 -8.25
N ALA A 61 -5.78 -10.23 -8.80
CA ALA A 61 -6.72 -9.24 -8.26
C ALA A 61 -7.81 -9.91 -7.42
N GLY A 62 -7.71 -9.78 -6.08
CA GLY A 62 -8.63 -10.40 -5.13
C GLY A 62 -9.97 -9.69 -5.04
N VAL A 63 -11.06 -10.37 -5.41
CA VAL A 63 -12.45 -9.87 -5.38
C VAL A 63 -13.42 -10.88 -4.80
N ARG A 64 -14.65 -10.43 -4.43
CA ARG A 64 -15.65 -11.28 -3.80
C ARG A 64 -16.89 -11.56 -4.65
N ASN A 65 -17.24 -10.74 -5.61
CA ASN A 65 -18.45 -10.88 -6.43
C ASN A 65 -18.14 -11.11 -7.91
N ASP A 66 -19.12 -11.58 -8.68
CA ASP A 66 -18.96 -11.97 -10.08
C ASP A 66 -18.79 -10.79 -11.03
N GLU A 67 -19.40 -9.66 -10.73
CA GLU A 67 -19.33 -8.45 -11.54
C GLU A 67 -17.91 -7.88 -11.54
N ASP A 68 -17.33 -7.68 -10.34
CA ASP A 68 -15.96 -7.19 -10.18
C ASP A 68 -14.94 -8.20 -10.75
N PHE A 69 -15.21 -9.53 -10.58
CA PHE A 69 -14.38 -10.58 -11.15
C PHE A 69 -14.30 -10.45 -12.66
N ALA A 70 -15.45 -10.42 -13.35
CA ALA A 70 -15.48 -10.31 -14.80
C ALA A 70 -14.84 -9.01 -15.31
N ALA A 71 -15.08 -7.89 -14.61
CA ALA A 71 -14.52 -6.59 -14.98
C ALA A 71 -12.99 -6.50 -14.83
N LEU A 72 -12.40 -7.22 -13.86
CA LEU A 72 -10.96 -7.25 -13.65
C LEU A 72 -10.26 -8.29 -14.52
N ASP A 73 -10.88 -9.46 -14.71
CA ASP A 73 -10.31 -10.53 -15.53
C ASP A 73 -10.25 -10.17 -17.03
N ALA A 74 -11.01 -9.16 -17.44
CA ALA A 74 -10.97 -8.61 -18.80
C ALA A 74 -9.78 -7.65 -19.05
N LEU A 75 -9.00 -7.31 -18.01
CA LEU A 75 -7.84 -6.42 -18.15
C LEU A 75 -6.58 -7.21 -18.51
N ASP A 76 -5.78 -6.64 -19.39
CA ASP A 76 -4.46 -7.20 -19.72
C ASP A 76 -3.57 -7.25 -18.45
N ASN A 77 -2.78 -8.31 -18.33
CA ASN A 77 -1.89 -8.58 -17.19
C ASN A 77 -2.61 -8.76 -15.83
N VAL A 78 -3.92 -8.96 -15.81
CA VAL A 78 -4.68 -9.23 -14.60
C VAL A 78 -5.26 -10.63 -14.65
N THR A 79 -5.22 -11.33 -13.52
CA THR A 79 -5.99 -12.54 -13.26
C THR A 79 -6.87 -12.26 -12.04
N ALA A 80 -8.16 -12.16 -12.24
CA ALA A 80 -9.08 -12.02 -11.13
C ALA A 80 -9.13 -13.33 -10.32
N VAL A 81 -9.16 -13.22 -8.99
CA VAL A 81 -9.24 -14.37 -8.09
C VAL A 81 -10.35 -14.16 -7.06
N ARG A 82 -11.14 -15.22 -6.80
CA ARG A 82 -12.15 -15.19 -5.74
C ARG A 82 -11.44 -15.28 -4.41
N MET A 83 -11.53 -14.20 -3.61
CA MET A 83 -10.83 -14.14 -2.34
C MET A 83 -11.53 -13.24 -1.33
N ASP A 84 -12.15 -13.86 -0.34
CA ASP A 84 -12.53 -13.22 0.90
C ASP A 84 -11.46 -13.49 1.96
N VAL A 85 -10.82 -12.44 2.47
CA VAL A 85 -9.72 -12.54 3.44
C VAL A 85 -10.15 -13.13 4.80
N THR A 86 -11.47 -13.26 5.03
CA THR A 86 -12.02 -13.92 6.21
C THR A 86 -12.21 -15.43 6.04
N ARG A 87 -12.01 -15.95 4.81
CA ARG A 87 -12.24 -17.35 4.45
C ARG A 87 -10.94 -18.08 4.14
N PRO A 88 -10.48 -18.97 5.02
CA PRO A 88 -9.24 -19.74 4.79
C PRO A 88 -9.23 -20.54 3.49
N ASP A 89 -10.40 -21.08 3.08
CA ASP A 89 -10.50 -21.87 1.85
C ASP A 89 -10.25 -21.05 0.59
N ASP A 90 -10.76 -19.81 0.53
CA ASP A 90 -10.50 -18.88 -0.57
C ASP A 90 -9.00 -18.55 -0.66
N ILE A 91 -8.38 -18.29 0.50
CA ILE A 91 -6.94 -17.99 0.60
C ILE A 91 -6.11 -19.17 0.11
N ALA A 92 -6.45 -20.41 0.53
CA ALA A 92 -5.76 -21.62 0.14
C ALA A 92 -5.91 -21.89 -1.38
N ALA A 93 -7.10 -21.68 -1.95
CA ALA A 93 -7.34 -21.84 -3.38
C ALA A 93 -6.52 -20.88 -4.23
N VAL A 94 -6.43 -19.59 -3.82
CA VAL A 94 -5.60 -18.58 -4.52
C VAL A 94 -4.12 -18.92 -4.40
N ARG A 95 -3.67 -19.37 -3.22
CA ARG A 95 -2.29 -19.80 -3.05
C ARG A 95 -1.94 -20.96 -4.00
N ALA A 96 -2.76 -21.99 -4.06
CA ALA A 96 -2.55 -23.12 -4.96
C ALA A 96 -2.51 -22.70 -6.44
N LEU A 97 -3.35 -21.73 -6.84
CA LEU A 97 -3.35 -21.18 -8.20
C LEU A 97 -2.02 -20.47 -8.52
N ILE A 98 -1.49 -19.66 -7.61
CA ILE A 98 -0.23 -18.96 -7.81
C ILE A 98 0.94 -19.95 -7.86
N GLU A 99 0.97 -20.94 -6.95
CA GLU A 99 1.98 -22.01 -6.95
C GLU A 99 1.96 -22.81 -8.26
N ALA A 100 0.77 -23.20 -8.73
CA ALA A 100 0.62 -23.95 -9.99
C ALA A 100 1.09 -23.17 -11.23
N ARG A 101 1.02 -21.83 -11.21
CA ARG A 101 1.50 -20.99 -12.31
C ARG A 101 3.03 -20.93 -12.36
N GLY A 102 3.72 -21.10 -11.25
CA GLY A 102 5.19 -21.24 -11.19
C GLY A 102 5.96 -19.96 -11.50
N THR A 103 5.33 -18.79 -11.49
CA THR A 103 5.98 -17.48 -11.77
C THR A 103 6.53 -16.79 -10.51
N GLY A 104 6.35 -17.41 -9.33
CA GLY A 104 6.65 -16.79 -8.04
C GLY A 104 5.67 -15.68 -7.66
N LEU A 105 5.87 -15.09 -6.50
CA LEU A 105 5.08 -13.96 -5.99
C LEU A 105 6.04 -12.88 -5.46
N HIS A 106 6.29 -11.86 -6.27
CA HIS A 106 7.17 -10.76 -5.87
C HIS A 106 6.52 -9.82 -4.85
N GLY A 107 5.24 -9.55 -4.97
CA GLY A 107 4.54 -8.60 -4.12
C GLY A 107 3.27 -9.15 -3.49
N LEU A 108 3.10 -8.93 -2.20
CA LEU A 108 1.83 -9.10 -1.50
C LEU A 108 1.33 -7.72 -1.06
N VAL A 109 0.15 -7.33 -1.51
CA VAL A 109 -0.53 -6.10 -1.08
C VAL A 109 -1.78 -6.45 -0.28
N ASN A 110 -1.71 -6.30 1.04
CA ASN A 110 -2.85 -6.40 1.94
C ASN A 110 -3.65 -5.10 1.89
N ASN A 111 -4.58 -4.99 0.93
CA ASN A 111 -5.39 -3.79 0.74
C ASN A 111 -6.85 -3.98 1.18
N ALA A 112 -7.38 -5.20 1.20
CA ALA A 112 -8.74 -5.45 1.65
C ALA A 112 -8.99 -4.86 3.05
N GLY A 113 -10.06 -4.09 3.18
CA GLY A 113 -10.42 -3.46 4.44
C GLY A 113 -11.82 -2.86 4.40
N ILE A 114 -12.43 -2.72 5.56
CA ILE A 114 -13.73 -2.09 5.74
C ILE A 114 -13.65 -1.00 6.81
N GLY A 115 -14.49 0.02 6.66
CA GLY A 115 -14.78 0.99 7.72
C GLY A 115 -16.11 0.66 8.36
N ASP A 116 -16.19 0.71 9.65
CA ASP A 116 -17.44 0.70 10.43
C ASP A 116 -17.17 1.37 11.77
N GLY A 117 -18.21 1.76 12.49
CA GLY A 117 -18.04 2.43 13.77
C GLY A 117 -19.36 2.84 14.40
N GLY A 118 -19.23 3.50 15.52
CA GLY A 118 -20.29 4.03 16.37
C GLY A 118 -19.72 4.37 17.74
N ALA A 119 -20.52 5.01 18.60
CA ALA A 119 -20.11 5.28 19.97
C ALA A 119 -19.81 3.98 20.71
N VAL A 120 -18.67 3.93 21.41
CA VAL A 120 -18.20 2.69 22.08
C VAL A 120 -19.24 2.12 23.02
N ILE A 121 -19.97 2.97 23.72
CA ILE A 121 -20.96 2.58 24.73
C ILE A 121 -22.28 2.02 24.13
N ASP A 122 -22.54 2.31 22.84
CA ASP A 122 -23.81 1.96 22.19
C ASP A 122 -23.64 0.96 21.04
N THR A 123 -22.41 0.76 20.55
CA THR A 123 -22.15 -0.07 19.38
C THR A 123 -22.05 -1.56 19.77
N PRO A 124 -22.85 -2.45 19.15
CA PRO A 124 -22.73 -3.89 19.38
C PRO A 124 -21.34 -4.40 19.06
N ILE A 125 -20.85 -5.33 19.89
CA ILE A 125 -19.48 -5.88 19.75
C ILE A 125 -19.26 -6.58 18.40
N GLU A 126 -20.32 -7.15 17.81
CA GLU A 126 -20.30 -7.83 16.52
C GLU A 126 -19.88 -6.88 15.39
N GLN A 127 -20.24 -5.59 15.48
CA GLN A 127 -19.85 -4.58 14.52
C GLN A 127 -18.34 -4.29 14.60
N GLN A 128 -17.77 -4.22 15.78
CA GLN A 128 -16.33 -4.12 15.98
C GLN A 128 -15.62 -5.40 15.49
N THR A 129 -16.14 -6.57 15.87
CA THR A 129 -15.60 -7.87 15.49
C THR A 129 -15.48 -8.00 13.97
N LEU A 130 -16.49 -7.58 13.20
CA LEU A 130 -16.46 -7.61 11.75
C LEU A 130 -15.28 -6.78 11.18
N VAL A 131 -15.03 -5.58 11.73
CA VAL A 131 -13.89 -4.75 11.31
C VAL A 131 -12.56 -5.46 11.58
N TYR A 132 -12.42 -6.08 12.75
CA TYR A 132 -11.20 -6.80 13.11
C TYR A 132 -11.02 -8.08 12.32
N GLN A 133 -12.06 -8.83 12.02
CA GLN A 133 -11.99 -10.03 11.18
C GLN A 133 -11.43 -9.73 9.78
N VAL A 134 -11.78 -8.57 9.21
CA VAL A 134 -11.29 -8.17 7.88
C VAL A 134 -9.93 -7.46 8.00
N ASN A 135 -9.84 -6.39 8.79
CA ASN A 135 -8.70 -5.46 8.77
C ASN A 135 -7.49 -5.97 9.57
N VAL A 136 -7.68 -6.91 10.50
CA VAL A 136 -6.64 -7.45 11.38
C VAL A 136 -6.39 -8.92 11.04
N GLU A 137 -7.35 -9.79 11.34
CA GLU A 137 -7.20 -11.22 11.14
C GLU A 137 -7.05 -11.58 9.66
N GLY A 138 -7.76 -10.88 8.77
CA GLY A 138 -7.64 -11.06 7.32
C GLY A 138 -6.23 -10.75 6.83
N VAL A 139 -5.65 -9.62 7.26
CA VAL A 139 -4.26 -9.26 6.94
C VAL A 139 -3.29 -10.31 7.47
N TYR A 140 -3.49 -10.78 8.69
CA TYR A 140 -2.64 -11.81 9.30
C TYR A 140 -2.71 -13.14 8.54
N ARG A 141 -3.93 -13.66 8.25
CA ARG A 141 -4.13 -14.90 7.50
C ARG A 141 -3.51 -14.85 6.10
N VAL A 142 -3.75 -13.76 5.37
CA VAL A 142 -3.21 -13.57 4.02
C VAL A 142 -1.69 -13.51 4.06
N THR A 143 -1.12 -12.72 4.97
CA THR A 143 0.34 -12.63 5.11
C THR A 143 0.95 -13.99 5.44
N GLN A 144 0.39 -14.73 6.40
CA GLN A 144 0.87 -16.06 6.78
C GLN A 144 0.83 -17.04 5.61
N ALA A 145 -0.22 -16.99 4.79
CA ALA A 145 -0.38 -17.88 3.64
C ALA A 145 0.61 -17.59 2.51
N PHE A 146 0.90 -16.32 2.22
CA PHE A 146 1.66 -15.92 1.04
C PHE A 146 3.12 -15.50 1.33
N ALA A 147 3.49 -15.22 2.58
CA ALA A 147 4.86 -14.86 2.94
C ALA A 147 5.91 -15.86 2.44
N PRO A 148 5.71 -17.19 2.49
CA PRO A 148 6.66 -18.14 1.93
C PRO A 148 6.98 -17.90 0.45
N LEU A 149 5.97 -17.62 -0.39
CA LEU A 149 6.16 -17.34 -1.82
C LEU A 149 6.88 -16.00 -2.06
N VAL A 150 6.61 -15.02 -1.20
CA VAL A 150 7.30 -13.72 -1.25
C VAL A 150 8.77 -13.87 -0.84
N ILE A 151 9.07 -14.68 0.18
CA ILE A 151 10.44 -15.00 0.61
C ILE A 151 11.21 -15.67 -0.52
N GLU A 152 10.64 -16.70 -1.15
CA GLU A 152 11.26 -17.40 -2.28
C GLU A 152 11.59 -16.46 -3.46
N SER A 153 10.81 -15.41 -3.63
CA SER A 153 11.00 -14.41 -4.69
C SER A 153 11.90 -13.23 -4.28
N GLY A 154 12.39 -13.16 -3.04
CA GLY A 154 13.08 -11.99 -2.50
C GLY A 154 12.22 -10.72 -2.64
N GLY A 155 10.95 -10.84 -2.34
CA GLY A 155 9.93 -9.88 -2.71
C GLY A 155 9.60 -8.82 -1.66
N ARG A 156 8.34 -8.35 -1.67
CA ARG A 156 7.84 -7.22 -0.85
C ARG A 156 6.48 -7.53 -0.25
N ILE A 157 6.25 -7.09 0.99
CA ILE A 157 4.93 -7.11 1.62
C ILE A 157 4.53 -5.67 1.93
N VAL A 158 3.40 -5.22 1.38
CA VAL A 158 2.91 -3.86 1.58
C VAL A 158 1.48 -3.91 2.10
N THR A 159 1.20 -3.21 3.19
CA THR A 159 -0.13 -3.18 3.79
C THR A 159 -0.76 -1.80 3.67
N THR A 160 -2.04 -1.73 3.32
CA THR A 160 -2.81 -0.49 3.32
C THR A 160 -3.18 -0.10 4.76
N GLY A 161 -2.39 0.79 5.33
CA GLY A 161 -2.69 1.49 6.58
C GLY A 161 -3.77 2.56 6.42
N SER A 162 -3.59 3.65 7.08
CA SER A 162 -4.39 4.89 6.98
C SER A 162 -3.78 5.96 7.88
N ILE A 163 -4.04 7.24 7.63
CA ILE A 163 -3.84 8.27 8.64
C ILE A 163 -4.59 7.98 9.96
N ALA A 164 -5.62 7.11 9.91
CA ALA A 164 -6.30 6.57 11.09
C ALA A 164 -5.43 5.62 11.94
N GLY A 165 -4.26 5.20 11.47
CA GLY A 165 -3.23 4.52 12.26
C GLY A 165 -2.51 5.46 13.23
N THR A 166 -2.70 6.78 13.07
CA THR A 166 -2.22 7.83 13.97
C THR A 166 -3.38 8.59 14.62
N LEU A 167 -4.47 8.79 13.88
CA LEU A 167 -5.62 9.59 14.29
C LEU A 167 -6.73 8.69 14.83
N ALA A 168 -7.47 9.21 15.81
CA ALA A 168 -8.71 8.60 16.29
C ALA A 168 -9.75 9.70 16.55
N TRP A 169 -11.02 9.37 16.37
CA TRP A 169 -12.15 10.27 16.56
C TRP A 169 -13.33 9.56 17.22
N ALA A 170 -14.25 10.33 17.74
CA ALA A 170 -15.48 9.76 18.32
C ALA A 170 -16.25 8.91 17.30
N GLY A 171 -16.63 7.71 17.67
CA GLY A 171 -17.29 6.75 16.79
C GLY A 171 -16.34 5.98 15.85
N GLY A 172 -15.04 6.28 15.83
CA GLY A 172 -14.05 5.64 14.96
C GLY A 172 -13.20 4.56 15.61
N SER A 173 -13.51 4.15 16.85
CA SER A 173 -12.65 3.28 17.67
C SER A 173 -12.29 1.96 16.99
N ALA A 174 -13.27 1.27 16.39
CA ALA A 174 -13.05 0.00 15.71
C ALA A 174 -12.11 0.15 14.51
N TYR A 175 -12.39 1.11 13.64
CA TYR A 175 -11.58 1.36 12.45
C TYR A 175 -10.17 1.89 12.80
N SER A 176 -10.08 2.94 13.62
CA SER A 176 -8.79 3.50 14.03
C SER A 176 -7.96 2.47 14.80
N GLY A 177 -8.59 1.68 15.70
CA GLY A 177 -7.92 0.59 16.41
C GLY A 177 -7.33 -0.45 15.46
N SER A 178 -8.09 -0.85 14.42
CA SER A 178 -7.57 -1.77 13.40
C SER A 178 -6.40 -1.19 12.61
N LYS A 179 -6.41 0.12 12.34
CA LYS A 179 -5.31 0.79 11.62
C LYS A 179 -4.08 1.04 12.50
N HIS A 180 -4.25 1.32 13.79
CA HIS A 180 -3.14 1.33 14.76
C HIS A 180 -2.50 -0.05 14.91
N TRP A 181 -3.29 -1.13 14.85
CA TRP A 181 -2.77 -2.49 14.83
C TRP A 181 -1.85 -2.73 13.61
N ILE A 182 -2.21 -2.23 12.43
CA ILE A 182 -1.38 -2.35 11.21
C ILE A 182 0.00 -1.71 11.39
N GLU A 183 0.10 -0.58 12.12
CA GLU A 183 1.38 0.05 12.40
C GLU A 183 2.31 -0.89 13.20
N ALA A 184 1.79 -1.44 14.31
CA ALA A 184 2.53 -2.40 15.13
C ALA A 184 2.85 -3.70 14.37
N PHE A 185 1.91 -4.20 13.58
CA PHE A 185 2.09 -5.36 12.72
C PHE A 185 3.21 -5.14 11.70
N THR A 186 3.23 -3.97 11.06
CA THR A 186 4.27 -3.62 10.08
C THR A 186 5.64 -3.58 10.72
N ASP A 187 5.78 -2.98 11.90
CA ASP A 187 7.05 -2.91 12.61
C ASP A 187 7.57 -4.31 12.98
N ALA A 188 6.71 -5.14 13.58
CA ALA A 188 7.10 -6.50 13.97
C ALA A 188 7.46 -7.36 12.74
N LEU A 189 6.61 -7.34 11.72
CA LEU A 189 6.81 -8.14 10.50
C LEU A 189 8.08 -7.69 9.75
N ALA A 190 8.40 -6.40 9.74
CA ALA A 190 9.61 -5.91 9.09
C ALA A 190 10.89 -6.47 9.74
N GLU A 191 10.93 -6.56 11.06
CA GLU A 191 12.06 -7.17 11.78
C GLU A 191 12.14 -8.68 11.54
N GLU A 192 11.00 -9.38 11.47
CA GLU A 192 10.93 -10.82 11.18
C GLU A 192 11.37 -11.15 9.75
N MET A 193 11.04 -10.28 8.78
CA MET A 193 11.26 -10.52 7.36
C MET A 193 12.61 -10.02 6.85
N ALA A 194 13.25 -9.07 7.54
CA ALA A 194 14.56 -8.55 7.16
C ALA A 194 15.64 -9.63 6.98
N PRO A 195 15.77 -10.63 7.88
CA PRO A 195 16.73 -11.73 7.69
C PRO A 195 16.41 -12.62 6.47
N GLN A 196 15.19 -12.56 5.95
CA GLN A 196 14.73 -13.29 4.76
C GLN A 196 14.91 -12.48 3.46
N GLY A 197 15.47 -11.26 3.55
CA GLY A 197 15.64 -10.37 2.39
C GLY A 197 14.32 -9.77 1.86
N VAL A 198 13.25 -9.80 2.66
CA VAL A 198 11.93 -9.24 2.31
C VAL A 198 11.73 -7.89 3.00
N SER A 199 11.43 -6.85 2.23
CA SER A 199 11.06 -5.55 2.79
C SER A 199 9.56 -5.50 3.06
N VAL A 200 9.22 -4.90 4.19
CA VAL A 200 7.83 -4.71 4.64
C VAL A 200 7.54 -3.22 4.78
N SER A 201 6.43 -2.78 4.19
CA SER A 201 6.02 -1.38 4.21
C SER A 201 4.54 -1.22 4.53
N VAL A 202 4.19 -0.06 5.07
CA VAL A 202 2.80 0.39 5.18
C VAL A 202 2.61 1.67 4.38
N VAL A 203 1.51 1.73 3.61
CA VAL A 203 1.04 2.94 2.94
C VAL A 203 -0.17 3.45 3.72
N GLU A 204 -0.10 4.69 4.19
CA GLU A 204 -1.08 5.33 5.06
C GLU A 204 -1.84 6.44 4.30
N PRO A 205 -2.90 6.08 3.54
CA PRO A 205 -3.68 7.07 2.79
C PRO A 205 -4.46 8.02 3.70
N GLY A 206 -4.56 9.28 3.29
CA GLY A 206 -5.54 10.25 3.77
C GLY A 206 -6.88 10.14 3.05
N ASN A 207 -7.53 11.27 2.81
CA ASN A 207 -8.83 11.34 2.18
C ASN A 207 -8.73 11.29 0.66
N TYR A 208 -8.71 10.09 0.10
CA TYR A 208 -8.83 9.82 -1.33
C TYR A 208 -10.15 9.16 -1.68
N GLN A 209 -10.53 9.17 -2.96
CA GLN A 209 -11.72 8.48 -3.45
C GLN A 209 -11.62 6.97 -3.14
N SER A 210 -12.62 6.50 -2.41
CA SER A 210 -12.78 5.08 -2.07
C SER A 210 -14.25 4.82 -1.73
N HIS A 211 -14.64 3.54 -1.61
CA HIS A 211 -16.02 3.20 -1.20
C HIS A 211 -16.13 2.91 0.30
N ILE A 212 -15.09 3.20 1.11
CA ILE A 212 -15.00 2.71 2.48
C ILE A 212 -16.09 3.28 3.40
N ARG A 213 -16.39 4.58 3.27
CA ARG A 213 -17.41 5.24 4.11
C ARG A 213 -18.83 4.89 3.68
N ARG A 214 -19.15 5.01 2.38
CA ARG A 214 -20.48 4.65 1.87
C ARG A 214 -20.80 3.17 2.07
N SER A 215 -19.81 2.27 1.98
CA SER A 215 -19.99 0.85 2.31
C SER A 215 -20.30 0.62 3.79
N ALA A 216 -19.75 1.43 4.70
CA ALA A 216 -20.11 1.41 6.11
C ALA A 216 -21.59 1.82 6.32
N VAL A 217 -22.05 2.85 5.62
CA VAL A 217 -23.47 3.28 5.66
C VAL A 217 -24.38 2.17 5.13
N LEU A 218 -24.02 1.53 4.00
CA LEU A 218 -24.81 0.42 3.45
C LEU A 218 -24.90 -0.78 4.42
N ARG A 219 -23.81 -1.14 5.10
CA ARG A 219 -23.89 -2.16 6.17
C ARG A 219 -24.81 -1.74 7.32
N GLY A 220 -24.84 -0.45 7.64
CA GLY A 220 -25.85 0.11 8.55
C GLY A 220 -27.28 -0.15 8.07
N PHE A 221 -27.56 0.06 6.79
CA PHE A 221 -28.87 -0.24 6.19
C PHE A 221 -29.20 -1.72 6.26
N GLU A 222 -28.25 -2.60 5.99
CA GLU A 222 -28.45 -4.05 6.11
C GLU A 222 -28.80 -4.46 7.54
N ARG A 223 -28.14 -3.88 8.55
CA ARG A 223 -28.47 -4.12 9.97
C ARG A 223 -29.88 -3.65 10.32
N VAL A 224 -30.30 -2.47 9.85
CA VAL A 224 -31.67 -1.98 10.07
C VAL A 224 -32.71 -2.92 9.44
N ARG A 225 -32.50 -3.34 8.19
CA ARG A 225 -33.40 -4.30 7.51
C ARG A 225 -33.43 -5.65 8.21
N ALA A 226 -32.29 -6.17 8.66
CA ALA A 226 -32.19 -7.43 9.38
C ALA A 226 -32.92 -7.38 10.73
N ALA A 227 -33.01 -6.20 11.35
CA ALA A 227 -33.79 -5.95 12.56
C ALA A 227 -35.31 -5.69 12.29
N GLY A 228 -35.75 -5.79 11.01
CA GLY A 228 -37.16 -5.54 10.62
C GLY A 228 -37.51 -4.06 10.49
N GLY A 229 -36.52 -3.16 10.50
CA GLY A 229 -36.70 -1.72 10.32
C GLY A 229 -36.69 -1.30 8.83
N GLU A 230 -37.11 -0.07 8.61
CA GLU A 230 -37.09 0.58 7.28
C GLU A 230 -35.99 1.63 7.20
N ILE A 231 -35.44 1.84 5.99
CA ILE A 231 -34.48 2.90 5.74
C ILE A 231 -35.24 4.23 5.69
N THR A 232 -34.93 5.11 6.62
CA THR A 232 -35.58 6.42 6.71
C THR A 232 -35.04 7.41 5.65
N PRO A 233 -35.77 8.46 5.31
CA PRO A 233 -35.27 9.53 4.44
C PRO A 233 -33.97 10.16 4.93
N ASP A 234 -33.79 10.32 6.25
CA ASP A 234 -32.55 10.87 6.84
C ASP A 234 -31.35 9.92 6.65
N MET A 235 -31.57 8.61 6.77
CA MET A 235 -30.52 7.62 6.48
C MET A 235 -30.14 7.65 4.99
N GLN A 236 -31.11 7.76 4.10
CA GLN A 236 -30.85 7.88 2.67
C GLN A 236 -30.09 9.16 2.34
N ALA A 237 -30.47 10.30 2.91
CA ALA A 237 -29.78 11.57 2.77
C ALA A 237 -28.32 11.49 3.30
N MET A 238 -28.09 10.79 4.41
CA MET A 238 -26.74 10.53 4.92
C MET A 238 -25.88 9.72 3.92
N TYR A 239 -26.44 8.70 3.30
CA TYR A 239 -25.75 7.93 2.26
C TYR A 239 -25.37 8.78 1.06
N GLU A 240 -26.31 9.63 0.58
CA GLU A 240 -26.08 10.53 -0.55
C GLU A 240 -25.01 11.57 -0.23
N ALA A 241 -25.07 12.18 0.95
CA ALA A 241 -24.05 13.14 1.41
C ALA A 241 -22.67 12.49 1.55
N THR A 242 -22.62 11.26 2.10
CA THR A 242 -21.37 10.50 2.22
C THR A 242 -20.79 10.18 0.85
N THR A 243 -21.62 9.76 -0.09
CA THR A 243 -21.22 9.44 -1.46
C THR A 243 -20.71 10.69 -2.18
N ALA A 244 -21.43 11.81 -2.10
CA ALA A 244 -21.00 13.07 -2.70
C ALA A 244 -19.65 13.54 -2.13
N ARG A 245 -19.46 13.41 -0.81
CA ARG A 245 -18.19 13.73 -0.15
C ARG A 245 -17.04 12.85 -0.63
N GLU A 246 -17.22 11.53 -0.74
CA GLU A 246 -16.18 10.63 -1.26
C GLU A 246 -15.80 10.96 -2.70
N LEU A 247 -16.79 11.30 -3.54
CA LEU A 247 -16.54 11.68 -4.92
C LEU A 247 -15.85 13.05 -5.08
N SER A 248 -15.89 13.90 -4.06
CA SER A 248 -15.19 15.19 -4.07
C SER A 248 -13.69 15.09 -3.73
N TYR A 249 -13.23 13.94 -3.24
CA TYR A 249 -11.81 13.72 -2.94
C TYR A 249 -11.01 13.51 -4.23
N LYS A 250 -9.67 13.67 -4.15
CA LYS A 250 -8.77 13.26 -5.23
C LYS A 250 -8.86 11.77 -5.49
N THR A 251 -8.67 11.37 -6.72
CA THR A 251 -8.43 9.99 -7.11
C THR A 251 -7.09 9.48 -6.54
N PRO A 252 -6.92 8.15 -6.32
CA PRO A 252 -5.83 7.64 -5.50
C PRO A 252 -4.51 7.35 -6.25
N GLU A 253 -4.20 8.06 -7.35
CA GLU A 253 -2.97 7.86 -8.13
C GLU A 253 -1.71 8.11 -7.28
N GLU A 254 -1.71 9.13 -6.40
CA GLU A 254 -0.60 9.40 -5.48
C GLU A 254 -0.38 8.22 -4.52
N VAL A 255 -1.47 7.55 -4.12
CA VAL A 255 -1.41 6.35 -3.27
C VAL A 255 -0.84 5.18 -4.05
N SER A 256 -1.29 4.96 -5.29
CA SER A 256 -0.73 3.90 -6.16
C SER A 256 0.75 4.13 -6.45
N ALA A 257 1.20 5.38 -6.62
CA ALA A 257 2.61 5.71 -6.78
C ALA A 257 3.45 5.32 -5.54
N ALA A 258 2.92 5.51 -4.34
CA ALA A 258 3.60 5.07 -3.11
C ALA A 258 3.69 3.54 -3.03
N PHE A 259 2.66 2.80 -3.43
CA PHE A 259 2.71 1.35 -3.54
C PHE A 259 3.74 0.89 -4.58
N MET A 260 3.81 1.55 -5.74
CA MET A 260 4.82 1.26 -6.77
C MET A 260 6.24 1.44 -6.20
N HIS A 261 6.50 2.54 -5.48
CA HIS A 261 7.78 2.76 -4.83
C HIS A 261 8.07 1.66 -3.78
N ALA A 262 7.11 1.32 -2.92
CA ALA A 262 7.27 0.29 -1.89
C ALA A 262 7.55 -1.10 -2.50
N LEU A 263 6.95 -1.43 -3.65
CA LEU A 263 7.09 -2.72 -4.33
C LEU A 263 8.39 -2.85 -5.15
N PHE A 264 8.89 -1.76 -5.74
CA PHE A 264 9.92 -1.86 -6.78
C PHE A 264 11.17 -1.01 -6.56
N HIS A 265 11.14 -0.04 -5.64
CA HIS A 265 12.33 0.74 -5.34
C HIS A 265 13.39 -0.12 -4.62
N GLU A 266 14.68 0.12 -4.89
CA GLU A 266 15.78 -0.62 -4.28
C GLU A 266 15.81 -0.45 -2.74
N GLN A 267 15.47 0.76 -2.28
CA GLN A 267 15.41 1.13 -0.87
C GLN A 267 13.98 1.62 -0.53
N PRO A 268 13.01 0.71 -0.32
CA PRO A 268 11.66 1.12 0.03
C PRO A 268 11.62 1.65 1.46
N LEU A 269 10.77 2.64 1.70
CA LEU A 269 10.52 3.15 3.03
C LEU A 269 9.63 2.17 3.82
N ARG A 270 9.76 2.17 5.15
CA ARG A 270 8.85 1.40 6.02
C ARG A 270 7.45 2.02 6.04
N ARG A 271 7.34 3.38 6.00
CA ARG A 271 6.07 4.12 6.07
C ARG A 271 5.94 5.16 4.97
N TYR A 272 4.76 5.20 4.37
CA TYR A 272 4.38 6.16 3.33
C TYR A 272 3.08 6.84 3.75
N VAL A 273 3.16 7.98 4.42
CA VAL A 273 1.99 8.84 4.65
C VAL A 273 1.68 9.57 3.35
N VAL A 274 0.51 9.28 2.76
CA VAL A 274 0.08 9.85 1.49
C VAL A 274 -1.23 10.59 1.68
N VAL A 275 -1.17 11.91 1.64
CA VAL A 275 -2.32 12.79 1.91
C VAL A 275 -2.51 13.80 0.78
N PRO A 276 -3.77 14.20 0.48
CA PRO A 276 -4.06 15.04 -0.67
C PRO A 276 -3.62 16.51 -0.52
N ASN A 277 -3.25 16.93 0.69
CA ASN A 277 -2.93 18.33 0.99
C ASN A 277 -2.09 18.48 2.26
N GLN A 278 -1.51 19.69 2.44
CA GLN A 278 -0.65 20.03 3.57
C GLN A 278 -1.38 20.04 4.92
N ASP A 279 -2.68 20.33 4.95
CA ASP A 279 -3.44 20.38 6.19
C ASP A 279 -3.60 18.97 6.79
N GLU A 280 -3.87 17.97 5.97
CA GLU A 280 -3.90 16.58 6.43
C GLU A 280 -2.51 16.10 6.89
N GLN A 281 -1.44 16.50 6.19
CA GLN A 281 -0.07 16.20 6.62
C GLN A 281 0.22 16.81 7.99
N ALA A 282 -0.11 18.08 8.17
CA ALA A 282 0.08 18.78 9.44
C ALA A 282 -0.73 18.13 10.58
N LEU A 283 -1.94 17.66 10.29
CA LEU A 283 -2.78 16.97 11.27
C LEU A 283 -2.12 15.65 11.76
N VAL A 284 -1.60 14.84 10.83
CA VAL A 284 -0.96 13.56 11.17
C VAL A 284 0.32 13.77 11.97
N ILE A 285 1.23 14.61 11.47
CA ILE A 285 2.50 14.89 12.15
C ILE A 285 2.26 15.58 13.48
N GLY A 286 1.35 16.58 13.51
CA GLY A 286 0.99 17.27 14.75
C GLY A 286 0.44 16.32 15.81
N ARG A 287 -0.37 15.32 15.44
CA ARG A 287 -0.87 14.32 16.40
C ARG A 287 0.24 13.43 16.95
N LYS A 288 1.21 13.00 16.14
CA LYS A 288 2.38 12.26 16.63
C LYS A 288 3.19 13.07 17.63
N LEU A 289 3.45 14.35 17.33
CA LEU A 289 4.13 15.24 18.26
C LEU A 289 3.34 15.45 19.56
N GLN A 290 2.03 15.60 19.47
CA GLN A 290 1.17 15.70 20.66
C GLN A 290 1.25 14.43 21.51
N GLN A 291 1.17 13.26 20.91
CA GLN A 291 1.29 11.98 21.60
C GLN A 291 2.67 11.83 22.29
N LEU A 292 3.75 12.25 21.63
CA LEU A 292 5.08 12.29 22.23
C LEU A 292 5.09 13.16 23.50
N LEU A 293 4.48 14.34 23.45
CA LEU A 293 4.41 15.23 24.61
C LEU A 293 3.53 14.63 25.72
N GLU A 294 2.41 13.99 25.39
CA GLU A 294 1.55 13.29 26.35
C GLU A 294 2.33 12.17 27.06
N LEU A 295 3.12 11.36 26.33
CA LEU A 295 3.98 10.31 26.90
C LEU A 295 5.06 10.86 27.84
N ASN A 296 5.57 12.06 27.56
CA ASN A 296 6.62 12.70 28.35
C ASN A 296 6.09 13.46 29.60
N GLN A 297 4.78 13.45 29.88
CA GLN A 297 4.20 14.24 31.00
C GLN A 297 4.38 13.60 32.36
N TRP A 298 4.50 12.30 32.46
CA TRP A 298 4.47 11.56 33.72
C TRP A 298 5.73 10.74 33.96
N GLY A 299 6.15 10.68 35.23
CA GLY A 299 7.23 9.83 35.71
C GLY A 299 8.54 10.59 36.04
N PRO A 300 9.52 9.90 36.64
CA PRO A 300 10.79 10.50 37.07
C PRO A 300 11.79 10.70 35.92
N HIS A 301 11.57 10.09 34.76
CA HIS A 301 12.50 10.06 33.61
C HIS A 301 11.97 10.91 32.43
N ARG A 302 11.46 12.10 32.73
CA ARG A 302 10.98 13.02 31.71
C ARG A 302 12.15 13.74 31.06
N TYR A 303 12.07 13.89 29.75
CA TYR A 303 13.00 14.71 28.99
C TYR A 303 12.61 16.18 29.04
N SER A 304 13.56 17.08 29.15
CA SER A 304 13.38 18.50 28.93
C SER A 304 13.11 18.80 27.45
N ARG A 305 12.65 20.01 27.16
CA ARG A 305 12.48 20.48 25.79
C ARG A 305 13.77 20.33 24.97
N ASP A 306 14.90 20.72 25.55
CA ASP A 306 16.18 20.76 24.83
C ASP A 306 16.70 19.34 24.55
N GLU A 307 16.48 18.40 25.48
CA GLU A 307 16.78 16.98 25.23
C GLU A 307 15.89 16.37 24.14
N LEU A 308 14.57 16.67 24.10
CA LEU A 308 13.69 16.21 23.03
C LEU A 308 14.09 16.79 21.67
N VAL A 309 14.49 18.06 21.62
CA VAL A 309 14.97 18.71 20.39
C VAL A 309 16.29 18.05 19.94
N ALA A 310 17.22 17.79 20.87
CA ALA A 310 18.48 17.12 20.53
C ALA A 310 18.27 15.70 19.99
N MET A 311 17.33 14.92 20.57
CA MET A 311 16.96 13.60 20.05
C MET A 311 16.36 13.69 18.63
N LEU A 312 15.53 14.68 18.36
CA LEU A 312 14.97 14.90 17.02
C LEU A 312 16.07 15.27 16.01
N ASP A 313 16.98 16.18 16.38
CA ASP A 313 18.09 16.60 15.53
C ASP A 313 19.03 15.43 15.19
N GLN A 314 19.29 14.54 16.16
CA GLN A 314 20.06 13.32 15.92
C GLN A 314 19.36 12.39 14.89
N LEU A 315 18.07 12.11 15.08
CA LEU A 315 17.30 11.26 14.17
C LEU A 315 17.23 11.83 12.74
N LEU A 316 17.09 13.16 12.62
CA LEU A 316 17.08 13.83 11.31
C LEU A 316 18.44 13.70 10.59
N THR A 317 19.56 13.70 11.36
CA THR A 317 20.90 13.54 10.78
C THR A 317 21.10 12.09 10.28
N GLU A 318 20.71 11.09 11.09
CA GLU A 318 20.81 9.66 10.75
C GLU A 318 19.97 9.27 9.53
N THR A 319 18.84 9.96 9.28
CA THR A 319 17.96 9.69 8.12
C THR A 319 18.38 10.42 6.85
N SER A 320 19.39 11.30 6.92
CA SER A 320 19.88 12.09 5.77
C SER A 320 21.13 11.49 5.12
N GLU A 321 21.71 10.47 5.72
CA GLU A 321 22.81 9.64 5.18
C GLU A 321 22.26 8.37 4.50
#